data_05907e5925b1415a024ad53b1605c60d
#
_entry.id   05907e5925b1415a024ad53b1605c60d
#
_cell.length_a   1.000
_cell.length_b   1.000
_cell.length_c   1.000
_cell.angle_alpha   90.00
_cell.angle_beta   90.00
_cell.angle_gamma   90.00
#
_symmetry.space_group_name_H-M   'P 1'
#
loop_
_entity.id
_entity.type
_entity.pdbx_description
1 polymer ?
#
loop_
_entity_poly.entity_id
_entity_poly.type
_entity_poly.pdbx_seq_one_letter_code
_entity_poly.pdbx_strand_id
1 'polypeptide(L)'
;MAQITKAHHTGISVRSLRESTKFYKELLGFEEVFTWNPQAEYIGVLTGYKDVNLNATILKMPGVDVFLELLEYGNVDLKDIDHGNANPGIAHISFFGDDVDEWYRELTEKGVKSVSAPVTPTIGPNKGGRAIYMIDPDGVRVELIQSSKSFGEYKGE
;
A
#
# COMPACT_ATOMS: atom_id res chain seq x y z
N MET A 1 23.24 14.97 -16.75
CA MET A 1 21.86 14.44 -16.78
C MET A 1 21.33 14.37 -15.36
N ALA A 2 20.05 14.66 -15.14
CA ALA A 2 19.42 14.50 -13.83
C ALA A 2 19.37 13.03 -13.44
N GLN A 3 19.44 12.73 -12.14
CA GLN A 3 19.48 11.36 -11.61
C GLN A 3 18.50 11.22 -10.43
N ILE A 4 17.85 10.07 -10.30
CA ILE A 4 17.12 9.69 -9.09
C ILE A 4 18.16 9.34 -8.02
N THR A 5 18.11 10.00 -6.88
CA THR A 5 19.09 9.83 -5.78
C THR A 5 18.60 8.88 -4.70
N LYS A 6 17.29 8.83 -4.43
CA LYS A 6 16.68 8.01 -3.37
C LYS A 6 15.18 7.86 -3.62
N ALA A 7 14.60 6.70 -3.24
CA ALA A 7 13.15 6.58 -3.08
C ALA A 7 12.67 7.45 -1.90
N HIS A 8 11.54 8.10 -2.04
CA HIS A 8 10.97 8.97 -1.00
C HIS A 8 9.72 8.35 -0.37
N HIS A 9 8.65 8.21 -1.12
CA HIS A 9 7.38 7.64 -0.65
C HIS A 9 6.63 6.93 -1.79
N THR A 10 5.62 6.17 -1.39
CA THR A 10 4.54 5.70 -2.28
C THR A 10 3.28 6.45 -1.88
N GLY A 11 2.58 7.09 -2.84
CA GLY A 11 1.31 7.77 -2.60
C GLY A 11 0.13 6.88 -2.96
N ILE A 12 -0.90 6.86 -2.10
CA ILE A 12 -2.18 6.19 -2.36
C ILE A 12 -3.31 7.18 -2.11
N SER A 13 -4.14 7.39 -3.14
CA SER A 13 -5.38 8.16 -2.97
C SER A 13 -6.43 7.31 -2.28
N VAL A 14 -7.02 7.84 -1.22
CA VAL A 14 -7.98 7.15 -0.36
C VAL A 14 -9.28 7.96 -0.23
N ARG A 15 -10.40 7.26 0.02
CA ARG A 15 -11.69 7.92 0.26
C ARG A 15 -11.79 8.51 1.66
N SER A 16 -11.10 7.91 2.62
CA SER A 16 -11.10 8.32 4.02
C SER A 16 -9.74 8.10 4.64
N LEU A 17 -9.05 9.18 4.98
CA LEU A 17 -7.79 9.11 5.74
C LEU A 17 -7.97 8.36 7.05
N ARG A 18 -9.09 8.55 7.74
CA ARG A 18 -9.37 7.89 9.01
C ARG A 18 -9.37 6.37 8.86
N GLU A 19 -10.12 5.84 7.89
CA GLU A 19 -10.24 4.38 7.69
C GLU A 19 -8.93 3.77 7.19
N SER A 20 -8.27 4.44 6.24
CA SER A 20 -7.02 3.93 5.67
C SER A 20 -5.86 4.05 6.67
N THR A 21 -5.76 5.16 7.43
CA THR A 21 -4.77 5.27 8.52
C THR A 21 -4.97 4.17 9.56
N LYS A 22 -6.23 3.90 9.95
CA LYS A 22 -6.53 2.80 10.87
C LYS A 22 -6.05 1.45 10.32
N PHE A 23 -6.33 1.16 9.05
CA PHE A 23 -5.90 -0.08 8.40
C PHE A 23 -4.38 -0.25 8.43
N TYR A 24 -3.64 0.72 7.91
CA TYR A 24 -2.17 0.61 7.82
C TYR A 24 -1.49 0.68 9.20
N LYS A 25 -1.96 1.55 10.09
CA LYS A 25 -1.36 1.73 11.42
C LYS A 25 -1.73 0.61 12.40
N GLU A 26 -3.03 0.34 12.57
CA GLU A 26 -3.49 -0.57 13.62
C GLU A 26 -3.44 -2.04 13.20
N LEU A 27 -3.59 -2.34 11.90
CA LEU A 27 -3.61 -3.72 11.42
C LEU A 27 -2.28 -4.16 10.82
N LEU A 28 -1.50 -3.26 10.22
CA LEU A 28 -0.24 -3.59 9.56
C LEU A 28 1.00 -3.01 10.24
N GLY A 29 0.84 -2.30 11.37
CA GLY A 29 1.96 -1.84 12.19
C GLY A 29 2.76 -0.66 11.62
N PHE A 30 2.18 0.15 10.73
CA PHE A 30 2.81 1.38 10.27
C PHE A 30 2.85 2.43 11.39
N GLU A 31 3.87 3.27 11.41
CA GLU A 31 3.99 4.39 12.33
C GLU A 31 3.48 5.68 11.69
N GLU A 32 2.49 6.33 12.31
CA GLU A 32 2.03 7.64 11.87
C GLU A 32 3.05 8.71 12.23
N VAL A 33 3.56 9.42 11.22
CA VAL A 33 4.56 10.48 11.41
C VAL A 33 3.87 11.82 11.60
N PHE A 34 2.99 12.21 10.68
CA PHE A 34 2.14 13.40 10.79
C PHE A 34 0.98 13.36 9.79
N THR A 35 -0.03 14.16 10.10
CA THR A 35 -1.13 14.49 9.18
C THR A 35 -1.09 15.99 8.90
N TRP A 36 -1.37 16.38 7.65
CA TRP A 36 -1.37 17.78 7.23
C TRP A 36 -2.41 18.06 6.17
N ASN A 37 -2.78 19.35 6.06
CA ASN A 37 -3.69 19.87 5.06
C ASN A 37 -3.03 21.06 4.37
N PRO A 38 -2.30 20.87 3.27
CA PRO A 38 -1.62 21.94 2.55
C PRO A 38 -2.63 22.84 1.82
N GLN A 39 -2.90 24.02 2.36
CA GLN A 39 -3.74 25.03 1.72
C GLN A 39 -2.86 25.97 0.91
N ALA A 40 -2.49 25.56 -0.31
CA ALA A 40 -1.59 26.34 -1.16
C ALA A 40 -1.91 26.13 -2.65
N GLU A 41 -1.81 27.22 -3.43
CA GLU A 41 -2.12 27.22 -4.87
C GLU A 41 -1.32 26.16 -5.67
N TYR A 42 -0.06 25.95 -5.29
CA TYR A 42 0.79 24.97 -5.99
C TYR A 42 0.24 23.55 -5.95
N ILE A 43 -0.58 23.18 -4.96
CA ILE A 43 -1.20 21.84 -4.86
C ILE A 43 -2.13 21.60 -6.04
N GLY A 44 -2.94 22.57 -6.39
CA GLY A 44 -3.81 22.49 -7.57
C GLY A 44 -3.03 22.33 -8.87
N VAL A 45 -1.92 23.05 -8.99
CA VAL A 45 -1.02 22.94 -10.16
C VAL A 45 -0.34 21.56 -10.20
N LEU A 46 0.19 21.11 -9.07
CA LEU A 46 0.90 19.82 -8.96
C LEU A 46 -0.02 18.62 -9.25
N THR A 47 -1.24 18.65 -8.71
CA THR A 47 -2.20 17.54 -8.83
C THR A 47 -3.07 17.61 -10.09
N GLY A 48 -3.14 18.77 -10.75
CA GLY A 48 -4.00 19.01 -11.91
C GLY A 48 -5.48 19.23 -11.56
N TYR A 49 -5.82 19.42 -10.29
CA TYR A 49 -7.19 19.67 -9.83
C TYR A 49 -7.34 21.11 -9.34
N LYS A 50 -8.23 21.87 -9.96
CA LYS A 50 -8.52 23.24 -9.51
C LYS A 50 -9.27 23.20 -8.18
N ASP A 51 -8.91 24.10 -7.27
CA ASP A 51 -9.58 24.30 -5.97
C ASP A 51 -9.65 22.99 -5.10
N VAL A 52 -8.67 22.10 -5.28
CA VAL A 52 -8.59 20.86 -4.51
C VAL A 52 -8.35 21.13 -3.02
N ASN A 53 -9.09 20.42 -2.16
CA ASN A 53 -8.81 20.36 -0.74
C ASN A 53 -8.11 19.03 -0.44
N LEU A 54 -6.79 19.07 -0.28
CA LEU A 54 -5.98 17.88 -0.06
C LEU A 54 -5.69 17.69 1.43
N ASN A 55 -6.03 16.52 1.96
CA ASN A 55 -5.57 16.07 3.27
C ASN A 55 -4.61 14.90 3.06
N ALA A 56 -3.54 14.85 3.84
CA ALA A 56 -2.56 13.78 3.74
C ALA A 56 -2.12 13.27 5.10
N THR A 57 -1.90 11.97 5.22
CA THR A 57 -1.25 11.33 6.37
C THR A 57 0.00 10.62 5.89
N ILE A 58 1.12 10.90 6.55
CA ILE A 58 2.39 10.26 6.28
C ILE A 58 2.62 9.15 7.30
N LEU A 59 2.78 7.94 6.80
CA LEU A 59 3.05 6.74 7.57
C LEU A 59 4.45 6.21 7.23
N LYS A 60 5.21 5.83 8.23
CA LYS A 60 6.49 5.15 8.04
C LYS A 60 6.25 3.66 7.87
N MET A 61 6.84 3.07 6.82
CA MET A 61 6.76 1.64 6.58
C MET A 61 7.59 0.85 7.58
N PRO A 62 7.10 -0.32 8.07
CA PRO A 62 7.87 -1.16 8.98
C PRO A 62 9.22 -1.58 8.39
N GLY A 63 10.28 -1.52 9.19
CA GLY A 63 11.61 -2.04 8.85
C GLY A 63 12.44 -1.24 7.86
N VAL A 64 11.93 -0.14 7.28
CA VAL A 64 12.62 0.68 6.27
C VAL A 64 12.42 2.18 6.49
N ASP A 65 13.32 2.99 5.94
CA ASP A 65 13.19 4.46 5.93
C ASP A 65 12.52 4.93 4.62
N VAL A 66 11.33 4.39 4.39
CA VAL A 66 10.45 4.74 3.25
C VAL A 66 9.04 4.97 3.81
N PHE A 67 8.29 5.86 3.16
CA PHE A 67 6.99 6.31 3.66
C PHE A 67 5.86 5.90 2.72
N LEU A 68 4.69 5.74 3.31
CA LEU A 68 3.41 5.68 2.62
C LEU A 68 2.71 7.02 2.86
N GLU A 69 2.32 7.70 1.79
CA GLU A 69 1.51 8.89 1.83
C GLU A 69 0.07 8.54 1.45
N LEU A 70 -0.85 8.66 2.41
CA LEU A 70 -2.28 8.53 2.16
C LEU A 70 -2.83 9.91 1.82
N LEU A 71 -3.59 10.01 0.71
CA LEU A 71 -4.06 11.26 0.14
C LEU A 71 -5.59 11.24 0.01
N GLU A 72 -6.28 12.09 0.76
CA GLU A 72 -7.74 12.29 0.65
C GLU A 72 -8.00 13.59 -0.11
N TYR A 73 -8.61 13.47 -1.29
CA TYR A 73 -8.93 14.59 -2.16
C TYR A 73 -10.36 15.05 -1.94
N GLY A 74 -10.53 16.26 -1.38
CA GLY A 74 -11.80 16.97 -1.33
C GLY A 74 -12.00 17.90 -2.53
N ASN A 75 -13.24 18.27 -2.79
CA ASN A 75 -13.65 19.11 -3.93
C ASN A 75 -13.29 18.52 -5.30
N VAL A 76 -13.20 17.19 -5.39
CA VAL A 76 -12.92 16.44 -6.62
C VAL A 76 -14.00 15.37 -6.79
N ASP A 77 -14.44 15.17 -8.02
CA ASP A 77 -15.37 14.08 -8.38
C ASP A 77 -14.61 12.75 -8.42
N LEU A 78 -14.72 11.98 -7.32
CA LEU A 78 -14.04 10.70 -7.19
C LEU A 78 -14.75 9.63 -8.02
N LYS A 79 -13.97 8.83 -8.72
CA LYS A 79 -14.49 7.71 -9.55
C LYS A 79 -14.04 6.38 -8.96
N ASP A 80 -14.92 5.40 -9.05
CA ASP A 80 -14.54 4.01 -8.79
C ASP A 80 -13.67 3.49 -9.92
N ILE A 81 -12.63 2.75 -9.56
CA ILE A 81 -11.78 2.04 -10.52
C ILE A 81 -11.76 0.55 -10.20
N ASP A 82 -11.53 -0.26 -11.20
CA ASP A 82 -11.32 -1.70 -11.00
C ASP A 82 -9.87 -1.95 -10.56
N HIS A 83 -9.69 -2.33 -9.30
CA HIS A 83 -8.40 -2.66 -8.67
C HIS A 83 -7.89 -4.08 -8.98
N GLY A 84 -8.42 -4.75 -10.00
CA GLY A 84 -7.90 -6.05 -10.45
C GLY A 84 -6.44 -5.94 -10.87
N ASN A 85 -5.57 -6.83 -10.36
CA ASN A 85 -4.12 -6.78 -10.58
C ASN A 85 -3.71 -6.82 -12.06
N ALA A 86 -4.57 -7.32 -12.94
CA ALA A 86 -4.31 -7.40 -14.38
C ALA A 86 -4.53 -6.09 -15.14
N ASN A 87 -5.17 -5.09 -14.51
CA ASN A 87 -5.45 -3.82 -15.17
C ASN A 87 -4.19 -2.96 -15.26
N PRO A 88 -3.78 -2.49 -16.44
CA PRO A 88 -2.62 -1.62 -16.60
C PRO A 88 -2.72 -0.38 -15.74
N GLY A 89 -1.63 -0.03 -15.03
CA GLY A 89 -1.58 1.11 -14.12
C GLY A 89 -1.96 0.79 -12.67
N ILE A 90 -2.54 -0.39 -12.38
CA ILE A 90 -2.78 -0.82 -11.01
C ILE A 90 -1.46 -1.30 -10.39
N ALA A 91 -1.15 -0.75 -9.22
CA ALA A 91 -0.01 -1.14 -8.41
C ALA A 91 -0.48 -1.87 -7.14
N HIS A 92 0.42 -2.62 -6.55
CA HIS A 92 0.26 -3.17 -5.20
C HIS A 92 1.50 -2.84 -4.37
N ILE A 93 1.36 -2.94 -3.05
CA ILE A 93 2.47 -2.81 -2.11
C ILE A 93 2.72 -4.19 -1.49
N SER A 94 3.97 -4.60 -1.38
CA SER A 94 4.34 -5.91 -0.85
C SER A 94 5.25 -5.81 0.36
N PHE A 95 5.00 -6.64 1.38
CA PHE A 95 5.76 -6.71 2.61
C PHE A 95 6.11 -8.17 2.94
N PHE A 96 7.29 -8.36 3.55
CA PHE A 96 7.58 -9.62 4.19
C PHE A 96 6.80 -9.74 5.51
N GLY A 97 6.13 -10.88 5.69
CA GLY A 97 5.50 -11.29 6.93
C GLY A 97 6.21 -12.52 7.52
N ASP A 98 6.19 -12.64 8.80
CA ASP A 98 6.76 -13.77 9.55
C ASP A 98 5.86 -15.03 9.46
N ASP A 99 4.54 -14.86 9.52
CA ASP A 99 3.54 -15.91 9.38
C ASP A 99 2.32 -15.41 8.59
N VAL A 100 2.27 -15.73 7.30
CA VAL A 100 1.21 -15.29 6.39
C VAL A 100 -0.14 -15.96 6.70
N ASP A 101 -0.15 -17.19 7.21
CA ASP A 101 -1.39 -17.87 7.61
C ASP A 101 -1.99 -17.23 8.87
N GLU A 102 -1.15 -16.85 9.84
CA GLU A 102 -1.57 -16.12 11.03
C GLU A 102 -2.10 -14.72 10.66
N TRP A 103 -1.37 -13.95 9.82
CA TRP A 103 -1.83 -12.68 9.29
C TRP A 103 -3.19 -12.77 8.61
N TYR A 104 -3.40 -13.79 7.77
CA TYR A 104 -4.68 -14.03 7.12
C TYR A 104 -5.80 -14.21 8.12
N ARG A 105 -5.60 -15.08 9.12
CA ARG A 105 -6.58 -15.36 10.16
C ARG A 105 -6.94 -14.07 10.93
N GLU A 106 -5.94 -13.37 11.46
CA GLU A 106 -6.17 -12.16 12.26
C GLU A 106 -6.85 -11.02 11.50
N LEU A 107 -6.43 -10.79 10.25
CA LEU A 107 -6.99 -9.73 9.45
C LEU A 107 -8.42 -10.06 9.00
N THR A 108 -8.69 -11.31 8.64
CA THR A 108 -10.05 -11.72 8.24
C THR A 108 -11.02 -11.73 9.42
N GLU A 109 -10.59 -12.11 10.62
CA GLU A 109 -11.38 -11.98 11.86
C GLU A 109 -11.75 -10.51 12.15
N LYS A 110 -10.91 -9.56 11.75
CA LYS A 110 -11.18 -8.10 11.83
C LYS A 110 -11.97 -7.56 10.63
N GLY A 111 -12.43 -8.44 9.73
CA GLY A 111 -13.25 -8.08 8.57
C GLY A 111 -12.48 -7.60 7.34
N VAL A 112 -11.15 -7.70 7.31
CA VAL A 112 -10.33 -7.39 6.14
C VAL A 112 -10.56 -8.46 5.07
N LYS A 113 -10.80 -8.03 3.83
CA LYS A 113 -10.97 -8.93 2.70
C LYS A 113 -9.62 -9.37 2.12
N SER A 114 -9.61 -10.52 1.46
CA SER A 114 -8.48 -11.00 0.68
C SER A 114 -8.92 -11.46 -0.70
N VAL A 115 -7.97 -11.59 -1.63
CA VAL A 115 -8.24 -12.13 -2.98
C VAL A 115 -8.49 -13.63 -2.91
N SER A 116 -7.76 -14.34 -2.04
CA SER A 116 -7.84 -15.79 -1.83
C SER A 116 -7.40 -16.15 -0.42
N ALA A 117 -7.46 -17.40 -0.02
CA ALA A 117 -6.66 -17.92 1.09
C ALA A 117 -5.15 -17.88 0.73
N PRO A 118 -4.24 -17.93 1.72
CA PRO A 118 -2.81 -17.99 1.46
C PRO A 118 -2.42 -19.14 0.53
N VAL A 119 -1.51 -18.87 -0.40
CA VAL A 119 -1.01 -19.85 -1.38
C VAL A 119 0.45 -20.15 -1.16
N THR A 120 0.89 -21.34 -1.60
CA THR A 120 2.31 -21.71 -1.64
C THR A 120 2.82 -21.56 -3.08
N PRO A 121 3.69 -20.58 -3.37
CA PRO A 121 4.31 -20.47 -4.68
C PRO A 121 5.12 -21.73 -5.01
N THR A 122 4.92 -22.28 -6.21
CA THR A 122 5.59 -23.51 -6.66
C THR A 122 6.81 -23.27 -7.54
N ILE A 123 6.98 -22.03 -8.00
CA ILE A 123 8.10 -21.57 -8.85
C ILE A 123 8.53 -20.17 -8.42
N GLY A 124 9.67 -19.69 -8.94
CA GLY A 124 10.15 -18.33 -8.76
C GLY A 124 10.78 -18.05 -7.38
N PRO A 125 11.09 -16.76 -7.08
CA PRO A 125 11.87 -16.36 -5.90
C PRO A 125 11.22 -16.72 -4.56
N ASN A 126 9.92 -16.83 -4.51
CA ASN A 126 9.16 -17.12 -3.28
C ASN A 126 8.74 -18.60 -3.18
N LYS A 127 9.30 -19.50 -4.02
CA LYS A 127 8.99 -20.93 -4.04
C LYS A 127 9.11 -21.57 -2.66
N GLY A 128 8.05 -22.28 -2.26
CA GLY A 128 7.96 -22.98 -0.98
C GLY A 128 7.60 -22.09 0.22
N GLY A 129 7.48 -20.78 0.01
CA GLY A 129 6.98 -19.82 1.00
C GLY A 129 5.46 -19.76 1.06
N ARG A 130 4.94 -18.66 1.57
CA ARG A 130 3.50 -18.35 1.60
C ARG A 130 3.28 -16.94 1.06
N ALA A 131 2.17 -16.73 0.36
CA ALA A 131 1.81 -15.42 -0.18
C ALA A 131 0.30 -15.21 -0.19
N ILE A 132 -0.13 -13.97 -0.03
CA ILE A 132 -1.53 -13.55 -0.09
C ILE A 132 -1.66 -12.10 -0.50
N TYR A 133 -2.75 -11.75 -1.18
CA TYR A 133 -3.20 -10.37 -1.35
C TYR A 133 -4.34 -10.06 -0.39
N MET A 134 -4.08 -9.21 0.59
CA MET A 134 -5.12 -8.55 1.38
C MET A 134 -5.62 -7.31 0.62
N ILE A 135 -6.80 -6.82 0.99
CA ILE A 135 -7.46 -5.69 0.31
C ILE A 135 -7.66 -4.58 1.33
N ASP A 136 -7.10 -3.42 1.06
CA ASP A 136 -7.29 -2.24 1.90
C ASP A 136 -8.71 -1.65 1.77
N PRO A 137 -9.10 -0.63 2.55
CA PRO A 137 -10.45 -0.06 2.51
C PRO A 137 -10.88 0.46 1.13
N ASP A 138 -9.95 0.88 0.29
CA ASP A 138 -10.22 1.44 -1.05
C ASP A 138 -10.02 0.44 -2.19
N GLY A 139 -9.62 -0.81 -1.88
CA GLY A 139 -9.45 -1.88 -2.87
C GLY A 139 -7.99 -2.09 -3.31
N VAL A 140 -7.05 -1.32 -2.79
CA VAL A 140 -5.62 -1.50 -3.08
C VAL A 140 -5.15 -2.85 -2.55
N ARG A 141 -4.35 -3.55 -3.35
CA ARG A 141 -3.78 -4.84 -2.96
C ARG A 141 -2.56 -4.64 -2.08
N VAL A 142 -2.58 -5.28 -0.91
CA VAL A 142 -1.43 -5.37 0.00
C VAL A 142 -0.99 -6.83 0.01
N GLU A 143 0.17 -7.09 -0.57
CA GLU A 143 0.73 -8.42 -0.63
C GLU A 143 1.56 -8.71 0.62
N LEU A 144 1.31 -9.84 1.26
CA LEU A 144 2.13 -10.37 2.34
C LEU A 144 2.84 -11.62 1.84
N ILE A 145 4.16 -11.66 2.03
CA ILE A 145 5.02 -12.73 1.57
C ILE A 145 5.82 -13.27 2.76
N GLN A 146 5.77 -14.57 2.96
CA GLN A 146 6.66 -15.30 3.86
C GLN A 146 7.64 -16.08 3.00
N SER A 147 8.87 -15.59 2.94
CA SER A 147 9.95 -16.21 2.14
C SER A 147 11.28 -16.01 2.83
N SER A 148 12.19 -16.94 2.65
CA SER A 148 13.57 -16.84 3.16
C SER A 148 14.48 -16.01 2.26
N LYS A 149 14.02 -15.56 1.08
CA LYS A 149 14.82 -14.85 0.09
C LYS A 149 14.16 -13.56 -0.37
N SER A 150 14.96 -12.53 -0.57
CA SER A 150 14.56 -11.32 -1.29
C SER A 150 14.75 -11.49 -2.81
N PHE A 151 14.17 -10.61 -3.61
CA PHE A 151 14.37 -10.61 -5.07
C PHE A 151 15.85 -10.45 -5.47
N GLY A 152 16.65 -9.73 -4.67
CA GLY A 152 18.08 -9.54 -4.93
C GLY A 152 18.91 -10.82 -4.76
N GLU A 153 18.40 -11.82 -4.05
CA GLU A 153 19.06 -13.10 -3.81
C GLU A 153 18.68 -14.19 -4.83
N TYR A 154 17.63 -13.93 -5.63
CA TYR A 154 17.18 -14.87 -6.64
C TYR A 154 18.11 -14.92 -7.84
N LYS A 155 18.65 -16.12 -8.14
CA LYS A 155 19.61 -16.34 -9.23
C LYS A 155 18.99 -16.88 -10.53
N GLY A 156 17.66 -17.08 -10.52
CA GLY A 156 16.98 -17.83 -11.57
C GLY A 156 17.09 -19.36 -11.36
N GLU A 157 16.07 -20.11 -11.72
CA GLU A 157 16.08 -21.59 -11.84
C GLU A 157 15.76 -21.97 -13.28
#